data_d456c4aac43921d0f5202a5f33320b17
#
_entry.id   d456c4aac43921d0f5202a5f33320b17
#
_cell.length_a   1.000
_cell.length_b   1.000
_cell.length_c   1.000
_cell.angle_alpha   90.00
_cell.angle_beta   90.00
_cell.angle_gamma   90.00
#
_symmetry.space_group_name_H-M   'P 1'
#
loop_
_entity.id
_entity.type
_entity.pdbx_description
1 polymer ?
#
loop_
_entity_poly.entity_id
_entity_poly.type
_entity_poly.pdbx_seq_one_letter_code
_entity_poly.pdbx_strand_id
1 'polypeptide(L)'
;YVQPSVGLMRFNFVLILLGVVGLIAATLIGRFGPGWYMLYPLPFMTTWAGWSIGVAVISVMLLGTAWLLGQLDLLRAIVGRYGLSGMLGWQYFRKGDPGEDLPPMVLIVAVSMIAGAATTIVGAVMLMLYLAQWLAPELQFDALLMKNAVFLFGHTLVNITMYCGIAVVYELLPT
;
A
#
# COMPACT_ATOMS: atom_id res chain seq x y z
N TYR A 1 5.60 8.91 -22.56
CA TYR A 1 6.03 8.31 -21.29
C TYR A 1 5.18 8.85 -20.15
N VAL A 2 4.84 7.99 -19.20
CA VAL A 2 4.20 8.37 -17.93
C VAL A 2 5.31 8.83 -16.97
N GLN A 3 5.20 10.06 -16.44
CA GLN A 3 6.24 10.64 -15.59
C GLN A 3 5.68 10.93 -14.18
N PRO A 4 6.08 10.14 -13.16
CA PRO A 4 5.82 10.46 -11.76
C PRO A 4 6.55 11.73 -11.32
N SER A 5 6.08 12.33 -10.22
CA SER A 5 6.69 13.54 -9.66
C SER A 5 8.02 13.25 -8.98
N VAL A 6 9.11 13.86 -9.46
CA VAL A 6 10.44 13.71 -8.85
C VAL A 6 10.47 14.20 -7.39
N GLY A 7 9.76 15.31 -7.09
CA GLY A 7 9.66 15.82 -5.72
C GLY A 7 8.99 14.83 -4.78
N LEU A 8 7.88 14.24 -5.23
CA LEU A 8 7.15 13.24 -4.45
C LEU A 8 7.96 11.94 -4.28
N MET A 9 8.70 11.52 -5.30
CA MET A 9 9.60 10.37 -5.20
C MET A 9 10.68 10.58 -4.14
N ARG A 10 11.28 11.77 -4.07
CA ARG A 10 12.26 12.12 -3.02
C ARG A 10 11.63 12.11 -1.62
N PHE A 11 10.45 12.68 -1.50
CA PHE A 11 9.70 12.66 -0.24
C PHE A 11 9.37 11.22 0.20
N ASN A 12 8.87 10.39 -0.72
CA ASN A 12 8.61 8.98 -0.46
C ASN A 12 9.86 8.22 -0.01
N PHE A 13 11.01 8.50 -0.62
CA PHE A 13 12.27 7.89 -0.20
C PHE A 13 12.59 8.19 1.27
N VAL A 14 12.40 9.44 1.71
CA VAL A 14 12.60 9.82 3.12
C VAL A 14 11.63 9.08 4.04
N LEU A 15 10.34 8.99 3.68
CA LEU A 15 9.35 8.26 4.46
C LEU A 15 9.71 6.77 4.59
N ILE A 16 10.13 6.15 3.49
CA ILE A 16 10.57 4.74 3.48
C ILE A 16 11.80 4.56 4.37
N LEU A 17 12.80 5.43 4.24
CA LEU A 17 14.01 5.35 5.05
C LEU A 17 13.70 5.44 6.55
N LEU A 18 12.90 6.43 6.95
CA LEU A 18 12.48 6.61 8.35
C LEU A 18 11.66 5.41 8.85
N GLY A 19 10.72 4.92 8.04
CA GLY A 19 9.91 3.75 8.36
C GLY A 19 10.76 2.49 8.55
N VAL A 20 11.72 2.24 7.66
CA VAL A 20 12.62 1.08 7.74
C VAL A 20 13.51 1.18 8.98
N VAL A 21 14.14 2.33 9.22
CA VAL A 21 15.01 2.54 10.39
C VAL A 21 14.23 2.36 11.69
N GLY A 22 13.02 2.94 11.78
CA GLY A 22 12.16 2.78 12.96
C GLY A 22 11.73 1.33 13.18
N LEU A 23 11.39 0.60 12.11
CA LEU A 23 11.01 -0.81 12.21
C LEU A 23 12.19 -1.68 12.67
N ILE A 24 13.39 -1.43 12.16
CA ILE A 24 14.62 -2.09 12.60
C ILE A 24 14.87 -1.81 14.09
N ALA A 25 14.75 -0.55 14.53
CA ALA A 25 14.93 -0.19 15.94
C ALA A 25 13.89 -0.89 16.84
N ALA A 26 12.60 -0.89 16.45
CA ALA A 26 11.56 -1.57 17.20
C ALA A 26 11.82 -3.08 17.31
N THR A 27 12.27 -3.71 16.23
CA THR A 27 12.50 -5.16 16.19
C THR A 27 13.77 -5.58 16.91
N LEU A 28 14.90 -4.94 16.61
CA LEU A 28 16.19 -5.38 17.16
C LEU A 28 16.44 -4.85 18.58
N ILE A 29 16.07 -3.62 18.88
CA ILE A 29 16.28 -3.01 20.21
C ILE A 29 15.07 -3.26 21.10
N GLY A 30 13.86 -2.99 20.60
CA GLY A 30 12.61 -3.16 21.33
C GLY A 30 12.12 -4.60 21.43
N ARG A 31 12.74 -5.53 20.70
CA ARG A 31 12.37 -6.96 20.58
C ARG A 31 10.94 -7.16 20.11
N PHE A 32 10.39 -6.21 19.35
CA PHE A 32 9.04 -6.29 18.83
C PHE A 32 8.93 -7.39 17.77
N GLY A 33 8.13 -8.42 18.03
CA GLY A 33 8.06 -9.60 17.17
C GLY A 33 6.67 -10.25 17.09
N PRO A 34 5.57 -9.50 16.83
CA PRO A 34 4.22 -10.07 16.72
C PRO A 34 4.00 -10.89 15.44
N GLY A 35 5.04 -11.11 14.66
CA GLY A 35 4.94 -11.65 13.32
C GLY A 35 4.65 -10.57 12.26
N TRP A 36 4.88 -10.89 11.01
CA TRP A 36 4.74 -9.95 9.90
C TRP A 36 3.27 -9.52 9.65
N TYR A 37 2.31 -10.31 10.07
CA TYR A 37 0.87 -9.97 9.98
C TYR A 37 0.43 -8.93 11.00
N MET A 38 1.20 -8.71 12.08
CA MET A 38 0.77 -7.88 13.21
C MET A 38 -0.67 -8.20 13.67
N LEU A 39 -1.02 -9.49 13.73
CA LEU A 39 -2.38 -9.92 14.07
C LEU A 39 -2.77 -9.50 15.49
N TYR A 40 -3.91 -8.83 15.60
CA TYR A 40 -4.51 -8.46 16.86
C TYR A 40 -4.87 -9.70 17.70
N PRO A 41 -4.60 -9.75 19.02
CA PRO A 41 -3.97 -8.70 19.84
C PRO A 41 -2.44 -8.85 20.01
N LEU A 42 -1.76 -9.65 19.19
CA LEU A 42 -0.32 -9.95 19.34
C LEU A 42 0.59 -8.72 19.52
N PRO A 43 0.39 -7.58 18.80
CA PRO A 43 1.22 -6.39 19.01
C PRO A 43 1.22 -5.86 20.44
N PHE A 44 0.18 -6.13 21.22
CA PHE A 44 0.00 -5.63 22.59
C PHE A 44 0.41 -6.61 23.69
N MET A 45 1.09 -7.71 23.34
CA MET A 45 1.65 -8.62 24.33
C MET A 45 2.81 -7.95 25.08
N THR A 46 3.00 -8.35 26.33
CA THR A 46 3.98 -7.73 27.25
C THR A 46 5.40 -8.28 27.13
N THR A 47 5.68 -9.08 26.11
CA THR A 47 6.99 -9.75 25.91
C THR A 47 8.08 -8.84 25.36
N TRP A 48 7.72 -7.66 24.87
CA TRP A 48 8.62 -6.65 24.31
C TRP A 48 8.48 -5.28 24.98
N ALA A 49 9.41 -4.38 24.69
CA ALA A 49 9.39 -3.03 25.27
C ALA A 49 8.14 -2.25 24.81
N GLY A 50 7.41 -1.65 25.74
CA GLY A 50 6.14 -0.95 25.42
C GLY A 50 6.28 0.16 24.39
N TRP A 51 7.43 0.87 24.34
CA TRP A 51 7.70 1.89 23.33
C TRP A 51 7.82 1.30 21.90
N SER A 52 8.25 0.04 21.78
CA SER A 52 8.49 -0.57 20.47
C SER A 52 7.21 -0.81 19.69
N ILE A 53 6.07 -0.95 20.35
CA ILE A 53 4.75 -1.04 19.73
C ILE A 53 4.47 0.24 18.94
N GLY A 54 4.55 1.41 19.61
CA GLY A 54 4.28 2.70 18.99
C GLY A 54 5.25 2.99 17.84
N VAL A 55 6.55 2.74 18.04
CA VAL A 55 7.56 2.93 16.99
C VAL A 55 7.29 2.02 15.80
N ALA A 56 6.96 0.75 16.01
CA ALA A 56 6.64 -0.18 14.93
C ALA A 56 5.40 0.26 14.16
N VAL A 57 4.31 0.62 14.85
CA VAL A 57 3.07 1.08 14.23
C VAL A 57 3.31 2.35 13.41
N ILE A 58 3.98 3.36 13.98
CA ILE A 58 4.33 4.61 13.27
C ILE A 58 5.21 4.30 12.06
N SER A 59 6.17 3.40 12.18
CA SER A 59 7.05 3.00 11.07
C SER A 59 6.27 2.38 9.91
N VAL A 60 5.34 1.47 10.21
CA VAL A 60 4.46 0.86 9.18
C VAL A 60 3.52 1.92 8.58
N MET A 61 3.05 2.90 9.37
CA MET A 61 2.26 4.03 8.85
C MET A 61 3.08 4.88 7.87
N LEU A 62 4.35 5.16 8.16
CA LEU A 62 5.24 5.88 7.23
C LEU A 62 5.43 5.12 5.92
N LEU A 63 5.68 3.81 6.00
CA LEU A 63 5.79 2.94 4.82
C LEU A 63 4.50 2.89 4.02
N GLY A 64 3.35 2.74 4.69
CA GLY A 64 2.03 2.74 4.07
C GLY A 64 1.69 4.08 3.41
N THR A 65 2.06 5.19 4.05
CA THR A 65 1.88 6.54 3.48
C THR A 65 2.71 6.71 2.21
N ALA A 66 3.99 6.33 2.24
CA ALA A 66 4.85 6.39 1.06
C ALA A 66 4.29 5.52 -0.09
N TRP A 67 3.81 4.33 0.24
CA TRP A 67 3.18 3.42 -0.72
C TRP A 67 1.92 4.04 -1.35
N LEU A 68 1.03 4.58 -0.53
CA LEU A 68 -0.21 5.23 -1.01
C LEU A 68 0.10 6.44 -1.91
N LEU A 69 1.01 7.30 -1.47
CA LEU A 69 1.42 8.46 -2.27
C LEU A 69 2.04 8.05 -3.60
N GLY A 70 2.84 6.99 -3.62
CA GLY A 70 3.41 6.44 -4.85
C GLY A 70 2.33 5.92 -5.82
N GLN A 71 1.33 5.21 -5.32
CA GLN A 71 0.18 4.74 -6.10
C GLN A 71 -0.61 5.91 -6.69
N LEU A 72 -0.92 6.92 -5.88
CA LEU A 72 -1.69 8.08 -6.32
C LEU A 72 -0.93 8.93 -7.35
N ASP A 73 0.40 9.08 -7.18
CA ASP A 73 1.21 9.82 -8.17
C ASP A 73 1.30 9.07 -9.50
N LEU A 74 1.41 7.75 -9.46
CA LEU A 74 1.40 6.93 -10.67
C LEU A 74 0.04 7.01 -11.37
N LEU A 75 -1.08 6.88 -10.64
CA LEU A 75 -2.43 7.06 -11.20
C LEU A 75 -2.62 8.44 -11.79
N ARG A 76 -2.17 9.51 -11.09
CA ARG A 76 -2.20 10.87 -11.59
C ARG A 76 -1.43 11.01 -12.90
N ALA A 77 -0.25 10.40 -12.98
CA ALA A 77 0.58 10.45 -14.18
C ALA A 77 -0.05 9.68 -15.35
N ILE A 78 -0.68 8.52 -15.08
CA ILE A 78 -1.43 7.74 -16.09
C ILE A 78 -2.64 8.55 -16.59
N VAL A 79 -3.43 9.12 -15.68
CA VAL A 79 -4.59 9.96 -16.05
C VAL A 79 -4.14 11.18 -16.85
N GLY A 80 -3.02 11.81 -16.49
CA GLY A 80 -2.46 12.95 -17.22
C GLY A 80 -2.05 12.62 -18.66
N ARG A 81 -1.65 11.36 -18.94
CA ARG A 81 -1.23 10.93 -20.29
C ARG A 81 -2.40 10.36 -21.13
N TYR A 82 -3.26 9.55 -20.53
CA TYR A 82 -4.27 8.78 -21.24
C TYR A 82 -5.71 9.20 -20.93
N GLY A 83 -5.89 10.13 -20.00
CA GLY A 83 -7.20 10.49 -19.48
C GLY A 83 -7.83 9.40 -18.60
N LEU A 84 -8.91 9.74 -17.91
CA LEU A 84 -9.61 8.80 -17.02
C LEU A 84 -10.25 7.65 -17.81
N SER A 85 -10.81 7.93 -18.96
CA SER A 85 -11.43 6.91 -19.83
C SER A 85 -10.39 5.91 -20.35
N GLY A 86 -9.21 6.42 -20.78
CA GLY A 86 -8.09 5.59 -21.23
C GLY A 86 -7.54 4.74 -20.09
N MET A 87 -7.28 5.34 -18.91
CA MET A 87 -6.79 4.61 -17.73
C MET A 87 -7.65 3.40 -17.37
N LEU A 88 -8.97 3.50 -17.53
CA LEU A 88 -9.91 2.40 -17.24
C LEU A 88 -10.17 1.49 -18.45
N GLY A 89 -9.54 1.73 -19.59
CA GLY A 89 -9.78 0.98 -20.81
C GLY A 89 -11.21 1.13 -21.38
N TRP A 90 -11.92 2.20 -20.97
CA TRP A 90 -13.32 2.41 -21.33
C TRP A 90 -13.53 2.60 -22.83
N GLN A 91 -12.47 3.03 -23.55
CA GLN A 91 -12.46 3.18 -24.99
C GLN A 91 -12.76 1.86 -25.72
N TYR A 92 -12.33 0.71 -25.18
CA TYR A 92 -12.56 -0.60 -25.80
C TYR A 92 -14.02 -1.10 -25.70
N PHE A 93 -14.83 -0.48 -24.85
CA PHE A 93 -16.27 -0.79 -24.72
C PHE A 93 -17.15 0.12 -25.58
N ARG A 94 -16.60 1.16 -26.18
CA ARG A 94 -17.34 2.07 -27.08
C ARG A 94 -17.29 1.56 -28.52
N LYS A 95 -18.41 1.66 -29.25
CA LYS A 95 -18.43 1.41 -30.69
C LYS A 95 -17.72 2.54 -31.40
N GLY A 96 -16.76 2.23 -32.24
CA GLY A 96 -15.97 3.20 -33.02
C GLY A 96 -14.47 2.95 -32.93
N ASP A 97 -13.68 3.87 -33.45
CA ASP A 97 -12.23 3.84 -33.35
C ASP A 97 -11.82 3.99 -31.87
N PRO A 98 -11.08 3.07 -31.29
CA PRO A 98 -10.62 3.17 -29.92
C PRO A 98 -9.60 4.30 -29.71
N GLY A 99 -9.08 4.90 -30.76
CA GLY A 99 -8.05 5.94 -30.70
C GLY A 99 -6.64 5.36 -30.47
N GLU A 100 -5.83 6.03 -29.65
CA GLU A 100 -4.49 5.56 -29.32
C GLU A 100 -4.54 4.26 -28.52
N ASP A 101 -3.81 3.24 -28.98
CA ASP A 101 -3.72 1.95 -28.28
C ASP A 101 -3.09 2.12 -26.91
N LEU A 102 -3.76 1.60 -25.90
CA LEU A 102 -3.27 1.61 -24.53
C LEU A 102 -2.36 0.41 -24.29
N PRO A 103 -1.10 0.61 -23.87
CA PRO A 103 -0.25 -0.51 -23.51
C PRO A 103 -0.90 -1.38 -22.41
N PRO A 104 -0.93 -2.73 -22.56
CA PRO A 104 -1.56 -3.62 -21.58
C PRO A 104 -1.05 -3.41 -20.16
N MET A 105 0.25 -3.14 -20.01
CA MET A 105 0.88 -2.81 -18.72
C MET A 105 0.20 -1.61 -18.05
N VAL A 106 -0.13 -0.55 -18.79
CA VAL A 106 -0.74 0.66 -18.21
C VAL A 106 -2.10 0.34 -17.61
N LEU A 107 -2.94 -0.42 -18.32
CA LEU A 107 -4.26 -0.80 -17.84
C LEU A 107 -4.18 -1.68 -16.58
N ILE A 108 -3.36 -2.72 -16.62
CA ILE A 108 -3.21 -3.66 -15.48
C ILE A 108 -2.68 -2.93 -14.25
N VAL A 109 -1.65 -2.10 -14.43
CA VAL A 109 -1.07 -1.29 -13.33
C VAL A 109 -2.11 -0.30 -12.80
N ALA A 110 -2.85 0.41 -13.65
CA ALA A 110 -3.85 1.36 -13.20
C ALA A 110 -4.93 0.70 -12.31
N VAL A 111 -5.52 -0.42 -12.76
CA VAL A 111 -6.53 -1.15 -12.01
C VAL A 111 -5.95 -1.69 -10.69
N SER A 112 -4.73 -2.22 -10.74
CA SER A 112 -4.02 -2.71 -9.54
C SER A 112 -3.77 -1.59 -8.53
N MET A 113 -3.36 -0.39 -8.98
CA MET A 113 -3.10 0.75 -8.09
C MET A 113 -4.39 1.31 -7.48
N ILE A 114 -5.51 1.29 -8.20
CA ILE A 114 -6.83 1.67 -7.64
C ILE A 114 -7.24 0.72 -6.51
N ALA A 115 -7.16 -0.59 -6.75
CA ALA A 115 -7.44 -1.59 -5.73
C ALA A 115 -6.48 -1.45 -4.54
N GLY A 116 -5.20 -1.23 -4.82
CA GLY A 116 -4.16 -1.00 -3.81
C GLY A 116 -4.41 0.23 -2.95
N ALA A 117 -4.78 1.35 -3.55
CA ALA A 117 -5.10 2.56 -2.80
C ALA A 117 -6.30 2.36 -1.87
N ALA A 118 -7.36 1.72 -2.36
CA ALA A 118 -8.54 1.41 -1.55
C ALA A 118 -8.21 0.55 -0.33
N THR A 119 -7.42 -0.51 -0.52
CA THR A 119 -7.05 -1.41 0.58
C THR A 119 -5.98 -0.83 1.51
N THR A 120 -5.12 0.06 1.00
CA THR A 120 -4.16 0.81 1.85
C THR A 120 -4.90 1.72 2.84
N ILE A 121 -6.04 2.30 2.45
CA ILE A 121 -6.89 3.08 3.38
C ILE A 121 -7.40 2.19 4.52
N VAL A 122 -7.84 0.96 4.22
CA VAL A 122 -8.27 0.01 5.27
C VAL A 122 -7.10 -0.33 6.21
N GLY A 123 -5.91 -0.58 5.67
CA GLY A 123 -4.69 -0.78 6.45
C GLY A 123 -4.34 0.43 7.32
N ALA A 124 -4.48 1.64 6.79
CA ALA A 124 -4.24 2.87 7.55
C ALA A 124 -5.22 3.03 8.73
N VAL A 125 -6.51 2.75 8.53
CA VAL A 125 -7.51 2.76 9.61
C VAL A 125 -7.14 1.75 10.69
N MET A 126 -6.77 0.54 10.33
CA MET A 126 -6.32 -0.48 11.27
C MET A 126 -5.09 -0.03 12.09
N LEU A 127 -4.10 0.57 11.43
CA LEU A 127 -2.91 1.09 12.12
C LEU A 127 -3.23 2.25 13.04
N MET A 128 -4.21 3.11 12.69
CA MET A 128 -4.70 4.16 13.59
C MET A 128 -5.38 3.57 14.82
N LEU A 129 -6.14 2.48 14.69
CA LEU A 129 -6.73 1.78 15.83
C LEU A 129 -5.64 1.17 16.73
N TYR A 130 -4.58 0.59 16.14
CA TYR A 130 -3.43 0.12 16.91
C TYR A 130 -2.72 1.26 17.66
N LEU A 131 -2.52 2.40 17.00
CA LEU A 131 -1.93 3.57 17.64
C LEU A 131 -2.82 4.09 18.79
N ALA A 132 -4.14 4.12 18.58
CA ALA A 132 -5.09 4.51 19.63
C ALA A 132 -5.01 3.59 20.85
N GLN A 133 -4.96 2.28 20.65
CA GLN A 133 -4.82 1.33 21.77
C GLN A 133 -3.46 1.43 22.46
N TRP A 134 -2.39 1.73 21.72
CA TRP A 134 -1.09 1.96 22.33
C TRP A 134 -1.08 3.19 23.25
N LEU A 135 -1.81 4.24 22.86
CA LEU A 135 -1.94 5.47 23.66
C LEU A 135 -2.96 5.33 24.80
N ALA A 136 -3.98 4.52 24.62
CA ALA A 136 -5.07 4.27 25.58
C ALA A 136 -5.28 2.76 25.70
N PRO A 137 -4.51 2.07 26.57
CA PRO A 137 -4.49 0.59 26.67
C PRO A 137 -5.83 -0.04 27.08
N GLU A 138 -6.74 0.73 27.63
CA GLU A 138 -8.09 0.31 27.96
C GLU A 138 -8.98 0.07 26.73
N LEU A 139 -8.62 0.63 25.57
CA LEU A 139 -9.33 0.38 24.32
C LEU A 139 -9.07 -1.06 23.86
N GLN A 140 -10.17 -1.75 23.55
CA GLN A 140 -10.13 -3.07 22.96
C GLN A 140 -10.96 -3.10 21.68
N PHE A 141 -10.43 -3.77 20.67
CA PHE A 141 -11.08 -3.89 19.38
C PHE A 141 -11.48 -5.33 19.10
N ASP A 142 -12.47 -5.51 18.24
CA ASP A 142 -12.89 -6.84 17.81
C ASP A 142 -11.76 -7.51 17.00
N ALA A 143 -11.32 -8.68 17.48
CA ALA A 143 -10.21 -9.40 16.89
C ALA A 143 -10.50 -9.89 15.47
N LEU A 144 -11.77 -10.22 15.16
CA LEU A 144 -12.18 -10.67 13.84
C LEU A 144 -12.17 -9.51 12.85
N LEU A 145 -12.65 -8.33 13.25
CA LEU A 145 -12.59 -7.12 12.44
C LEU A 145 -11.14 -6.76 12.10
N MET A 146 -10.27 -6.74 13.11
CA MET A 146 -8.85 -6.42 12.93
C MET A 146 -8.15 -7.44 12.04
N LYS A 147 -8.42 -8.74 12.22
CA LYS A 147 -7.93 -9.80 11.35
C LYS A 147 -8.37 -9.60 9.90
N ASN A 148 -9.65 -9.33 9.68
CA ASN A 148 -10.19 -9.14 8.32
C ASN A 148 -9.56 -7.92 7.64
N ALA A 149 -9.31 -6.83 8.36
CA ALA A 149 -8.64 -5.65 7.84
C ALA A 149 -7.18 -5.95 7.43
N VAL A 150 -6.43 -6.68 8.27
CA VAL A 150 -5.06 -7.13 7.95
C VAL A 150 -5.05 -8.01 6.72
N PHE A 151 -5.96 -8.99 6.63
CA PHE A 151 -6.01 -9.89 5.50
C PHE A 151 -6.43 -9.19 4.20
N LEU A 152 -7.42 -8.31 4.24
CA LEU A 152 -7.82 -7.53 3.08
C LEU A 152 -6.65 -6.71 2.53
N PHE A 153 -5.94 -5.98 3.39
CA PHE A 153 -4.77 -5.22 2.98
C PHE A 153 -3.64 -6.12 2.48
N GLY A 154 -3.24 -7.12 3.28
CA GLY A 154 -2.09 -7.97 3.00
C GLY A 154 -2.26 -8.82 1.74
N HIS A 155 -3.42 -9.45 1.55
CA HIS A 155 -3.69 -10.24 0.35
C HIS A 155 -3.74 -9.36 -0.91
N THR A 156 -4.35 -8.19 -0.83
CA THR A 156 -4.37 -7.27 -1.97
C THR A 156 -2.96 -6.81 -2.32
N LEU A 157 -2.11 -6.50 -1.32
CA LEU A 157 -0.72 -6.08 -1.54
C LEU A 157 0.09 -7.17 -2.28
N VAL A 158 -0.05 -8.44 -1.86
CA VAL A 158 0.61 -9.57 -2.54
C VAL A 158 0.10 -9.73 -3.97
N ASN A 159 -1.22 -9.66 -4.17
CA ASN A 159 -1.81 -9.79 -5.50
C ASN A 159 -1.40 -8.65 -6.44
N ILE A 160 -1.31 -7.41 -5.95
CA ILE A 160 -0.82 -6.26 -6.74
C ILE A 160 0.60 -6.51 -7.23
N THR A 161 1.48 -7.04 -6.38
CA THR A 161 2.86 -7.36 -6.78
C THR A 161 2.88 -8.39 -7.91
N MET A 162 2.04 -9.42 -7.82
CA MET A 162 1.87 -10.42 -8.86
C MET A 162 1.31 -9.81 -10.16
N TYR A 163 0.26 -8.99 -10.07
CA TYR A 163 -0.34 -8.36 -11.25
C TYR A 163 0.61 -7.38 -11.94
N CYS A 164 1.42 -6.64 -11.19
CA CYS A 164 2.47 -5.79 -11.78
C CYS A 164 3.53 -6.63 -12.51
N GLY A 165 3.90 -7.80 -11.98
CA GLY A 165 4.78 -8.73 -12.67
C GLY A 165 4.17 -9.27 -13.97
N ILE A 166 2.89 -9.67 -13.93
CA ILE A 166 2.15 -10.11 -15.12
C ILE A 166 2.03 -8.99 -16.16
N ALA A 167 1.82 -7.74 -15.72
CA ALA A 167 1.76 -6.59 -16.61
C ALA A 167 3.02 -6.42 -17.46
N VAL A 168 4.20 -6.62 -16.86
CA VAL A 168 5.47 -6.60 -17.57
C VAL A 168 5.56 -7.73 -18.60
N VAL A 169 5.07 -8.93 -18.26
CA VAL A 169 5.05 -10.07 -19.19
C VAL A 169 4.18 -9.76 -20.41
N TYR A 170 2.97 -9.21 -20.20
CA TYR A 170 2.08 -8.83 -21.30
C TYR A 170 2.65 -7.74 -22.20
N GLU A 171 3.44 -6.83 -21.64
CA GLU A 171 4.10 -5.77 -22.43
C GLU A 171 5.25 -6.31 -23.28
N LEU A 172 5.91 -7.38 -22.84
CA LEU A 172 7.07 -7.96 -23.53
C LEU A 172 6.70 -9.08 -24.50
N LEU A 173 5.48 -9.62 -24.44
CA LEU A 173 5.05 -10.63 -25.39
C LEU A 173 4.84 -10.00 -26.76
N PRO A 174 5.38 -10.62 -27.82
CA PRO A 174 5.13 -10.16 -29.20
C PRO A 174 3.63 -10.31 -29.50
N THR A 175 3.02 -9.25 -29.98
CA THR A 175 1.63 -9.22 -30.50
C THR A 175 1.59 -9.70 -31.94
#